data_c9d918c4d37851ef9cdb3fa6d631d478
#
_entry.id   c9d918c4d37851ef9cdb3fa6d631d478
#
_cell.length_a   1.000
_cell.length_b   1.000
_cell.length_c   1.000
_cell.angle_alpha   90.00
_cell.angle_beta   90.00
_cell.angle_gamma   90.00
#
_symmetry.space_group_name_H-M   'P 1'
#
loop_
_entity.id
_entity.type
_entity.pdbx_description
1 polymer ?
#
loop_
_entity_poly.entity_id
_entity_poly.type
_entity_poly.pdbx_seq_one_letter_code
_entity_poly.pdbx_strand_id
1 'polypeptide(L)'
;MTEQGKVIAVCISEKKGTVKKDVGHARILKDYGLEGDAHAGSARQVSLLSADQVEAFRQRSGGVVELPPGVFGENLLIEGFDFKSYPVSTRFRIGEVLLELTQIGKSCHTGCEIAKKTGECIMPREGVFARVLEGGEVSDGDAVVLLPHFRAAVITASDRSFRGEREDLSGPKVTELVTKAGYEVISEQLLPDDEEGLAEALRKLCDEDAPDVIFTTGGTGFSPRDHMPEATKRVAEREVPGIAEAIRSHSMTITPRAMLSRAVSVIRGRTLIINLPGSPKAVTECLEFLLPTLEHGLGILRGEADA
;
A
#
# COMPACT_ATOMS: atom_id res chain seq x y z
N MET A 1 13.62 2.03 -2.49
CA MET A 1 14.26 0.75 -2.07
C MET A 1 13.13 -0.12 -1.54
N THR A 2 12.94 -1.31 -2.11
CA THR A 2 11.91 -2.27 -1.67
C THR A 2 12.27 -2.71 -0.25
N GLU A 3 11.34 -2.56 0.71
CA GLU A 3 11.56 -3.06 2.06
C GLU A 3 11.70 -4.58 2.01
N GLN A 4 12.71 -5.10 2.70
CA GLN A 4 13.02 -6.52 2.75
C GLN A 4 13.11 -6.98 4.19
N GLY A 5 12.52 -8.13 4.46
CA GLY A 5 12.61 -8.83 5.73
C GLY A 5 13.01 -10.28 5.52
N LYS A 6 12.90 -11.08 6.57
CA LYS A 6 13.33 -12.47 6.57
C LYS A 6 12.38 -13.36 7.39
N VAL A 7 12.07 -14.53 6.89
CA VAL A 7 11.37 -15.58 7.66
C VAL A 7 12.30 -16.08 8.76
N ILE A 8 11.89 -15.93 10.00
CA ILE A 8 12.61 -16.41 11.18
C ILE A 8 12.19 -17.82 11.56
N ALA A 9 10.90 -18.13 11.38
CA ALA A 9 10.37 -19.46 11.66
C ALA A 9 9.10 -19.74 10.86
N VAL A 10 8.90 -21.02 10.48
CA VAL A 10 7.70 -21.55 9.85
C VAL A 10 7.00 -22.49 10.83
N CYS A 11 5.78 -22.14 11.27
CA CYS A 11 5.11 -22.82 12.36
C CYS A 11 3.74 -23.38 11.96
N ILE A 12 3.44 -24.62 12.39
CA ILE A 12 2.15 -25.29 12.17
C ILE A 12 1.59 -25.90 13.45
N SER A 13 0.28 -26.10 13.47
CA SER A 13 -0.40 -26.89 14.50
C SER A 13 -1.56 -27.69 13.91
N GLU A 14 -1.77 -28.90 14.37
CA GLU A 14 -2.88 -29.75 13.94
C GLU A 14 -4.24 -29.33 14.54
N LYS A 15 -4.23 -28.50 15.59
CA LYS A 15 -5.44 -28.11 16.34
C LYS A 15 -5.53 -26.59 16.45
N LYS A 16 -6.73 -26.02 16.22
CA LYS A 16 -7.01 -24.58 16.43
C LYS A 16 -6.88 -24.20 17.91
N GLY A 17 -6.34 -22.99 18.16
CA GLY A 17 -6.25 -22.42 19.51
C GLY A 17 -5.10 -22.99 20.35
N THR A 18 -4.19 -23.75 19.76
CA THR A 18 -2.98 -24.28 20.41
C THR A 18 -1.75 -23.55 19.92
N VAL A 19 -0.66 -23.65 20.66
CA VAL A 19 0.69 -23.22 20.27
C VAL A 19 1.09 -23.98 19.01
N LYS A 20 1.69 -23.28 18.06
CA LYS A 20 2.27 -23.90 16.87
C LYS A 20 3.71 -24.34 17.15
N LYS A 21 4.18 -25.33 16.38
CA LYS A 21 5.55 -25.82 16.43
C LYS A 21 6.31 -25.34 15.21
N ASP A 22 7.50 -24.86 15.41
CA ASP A 22 8.43 -24.57 14.35
C ASP A 22 8.81 -25.88 13.63
N VAL A 23 8.62 -25.89 12.31
CA VAL A 23 8.90 -27.02 11.42
C VAL A 23 10.02 -26.71 10.44
N GLY A 24 10.54 -25.46 10.45
CA GLY A 24 11.63 -24.99 9.63
C GLY A 24 11.27 -24.79 8.16
N HIS A 25 10.30 -25.54 7.64
CA HIS A 25 9.79 -25.35 6.29
C HIS A 25 8.37 -25.89 6.14
N ALA A 26 7.60 -25.36 5.18
CA ALA A 26 6.27 -25.89 4.84
C ALA A 26 5.89 -25.52 3.41
N ARG A 27 5.01 -26.34 2.83
CA ARG A 27 4.33 -26.01 1.58
C ARG A 27 3.10 -25.15 1.86
N ILE A 28 2.99 -24.06 1.11
CA ILE A 28 1.85 -23.15 1.15
C ILE A 28 1.05 -23.31 -0.14
N LEU A 29 -0.25 -23.56 0.00
CA LEU A 29 -1.15 -23.83 -1.13
C LEU A 29 -2.03 -22.62 -1.41
N LYS A 30 -2.18 -22.28 -2.71
CA LYS A 30 -3.04 -21.20 -3.16
C LYS A 30 -4.46 -21.36 -2.62
N ASP A 31 -5.05 -20.25 -2.15
CA ASP A 31 -6.41 -20.13 -1.60
C ASP A 31 -6.70 -21.10 -0.43
N TYR A 32 -5.65 -21.67 0.18
CA TYR A 32 -5.78 -22.67 1.22
C TYR A 32 -4.96 -22.36 2.49
N GLY A 33 -3.65 -22.09 2.37
CA GLY A 33 -2.73 -21.83 3.49
C GLY A 33 -1.66 -22.92 3.63
N LEU A 34 -1.06 -23.05 4.83
CA LEU A 34 0.00 -24.03 5.09
C LEU A 34 -0.57 -25.46 5.12
N GLU A 35 0.07 -26.35 4.37
CA GLU A 35 -0.29 -27.77 4.37
C GLU A 35 -0.08 -28.38 5.78
N GLY A 36 -1.10 -29.07 6.29
CA GLY A 36 -1.08 -29.64 7.63
C GLY A 36 -1.42 -28.68 8.78
N ASP A 37 -1.65 -27.40 8.52
CA ASP A 37 -2.07 -26.47 9.58
C ASP A 37 -3.60 -26.48 9.79
N ALA A 38 -4.02 -26.37 11.04
CA ALA A 38 -5.43 -26.40 11.43
C ALA A 38 -6.26 -25.23 10.90
N HIS A 39 -5.65 -24.11 10.47
CA HIS A 39 -6.33 -22.96 9.91
C HIS A 39 -6.39 -22.97 8.38
N ALA A 40 -5.72 -23.92 7.74
CA ALA A 40 -5.77 -24.09 6.29
C ALA A 40 -7.24 -24.25 5.81
N GLY A 41 -7.56 -23.65 4.67
CA GLY A 41 -8.92 -23.62 4.11
C GLY A 41 -9.90 -22.69 4.83
N SER A 42 -9.46 -21.90 5.81
CA SER A 42 -10.30 -20.89 6.48
C SER A 42 -10.09 -19.49 5.89
N ALA A 43 -10.92 -18.51 6.29
CA ALA A 43 -10.71 -17.11 5.92
C ALA A 43 -9.37 -16.53 6.43
N ARG A 44 -8.72 -17.17 7.39
CA ARG A 44 -7.41 -16.81 7.94
C ARG A 44 -6.39 -17.87 7.56
N GLN A 45 -6.03 -17.94 6.27
CA GLN A 45 -5.22 -19.00 5.71
C GLN A 45 -3.80 -19.05 6.29
N VAL A 46 -3.18 -17.86 6.47
CA VAL A 46 -1.83 -17.70 7.01
C VAL A 46 -1.83 -16.59 8.04
N SER A 47 -1.26 -16.85 9.21
CA SER A 47 -1.06 -15.84 10.26
C SER A 47 0.41 -15.42 10.30
N LEU A 48 0.66 -14.09 10.27
CA LEU A 48 1.98 -13.49 10.30
C LEU A 48 2.16 -12.71 11.61
N LEU A 49 3.37 -12.74 12.15
CA LEU A 49 3.75 -11.94 13.32
C LEU A 49 5.17 -11.38 13.14
N SER A 50 5.37 -10.13 13.55
CA SER A 50 6.69 -9.50 13.54
C SER A 50 7.57 -10.05 14.66
N ALA A 51 8.79 -10.48 14.34
CA ALA A 51 9.79 -10.88 15.33
C ALA A 51 10.18 -9.70 16.24
N ASP A 52 10.21 -8.48 15.70
CA ASP A 52 10.50 -7.25 16.45
C ASP A 52 9.43 -6.99 17.51
N GLN A 53 8.15 -7.26 17.20
CA GLN A 53 7.05 -7.14 18.17
C GLN A 53 7.08 -8.23 19.25
N VAL A 54 7.53 -9.44 18.94
CA VAL A 54 7.77 -10.51 19.92
C VAL A 54 8.90 -10.11 20.88
N GLU A 55 9.99 -9.56 20.36
CA GLU A 55 11.10 -9.08 21.18
C GLU A 55 10.70 -7.88 22.06
N ALA A 56 9.95 -6.93 21.51
CA ALA A 56 9.39 -5.83 22.30
C ALA A 56 8.47 -6.33 23.43
N PHE A 57 7.68 -7.37 23.18
CA PHE A 57 6.88 -8.02 24.21
C PHE A 57 7.74 -8.70 25.29
N ARG A 58 8.80 -9.42 24.89
CA ARG A 58 9.74 -10.05 25.83
C ARG A 58 10.35 -9.03 26.78
N GLN A 59 10.80 -7.89 26.26
CA GLN A 59 11.39 -6.81 27.05
C GLN A 59 10.38 -6.22 28.06
N ARG A 60 9.12 -5.96 27.64
CA ARG A 60 8.06 -5.44 28.52
C ARG A 60 7.67 -6.44 29.60
N SER A 61 7.76 -7.74 29.35
CA SER A 61 7.42 -8.81 30.30
C SER A 61 8.55 -9.14 31.29
N GLY A 62 9.64 -8.35 31.32
CA GLY A 62 10.76 -8.52 32.24
C GLY A 62 11.69 -9.69 31.88
N GLY A 63 11.63 -10.22 30.65
CA GLY A 63 12.55 -11.26 30.15
C GLY A 63 12.35 -12.67 30.74
N VAL A 64 11.34 -12.88 31.56
CA VAL A 64 11.15 -14.13 32.36
C VAL A 64 10.44 -15.23 31.56
N VAL A 65 9.78 -14.89 30.42
CA VAL A 65 8.96 -15.85 29.65
C VAL A 65 9.73 -16.32 28.43
N GLU A 66 9.90 -17.65 28.29
CA GLU A 66 10.35 -18.26 27.03
C GLU A 66 9.26 -18.06 25.96
N LEU A 67 9.63 -17.43 24.83
CA LEU A 67 8.77 -17.15 23.70
C LEU A 67 9.32 -17.84 22.44
N PRO A 68 9.24 -19.18 22.35
CA PRO A 68 9.65 -19.87 21.15
C PRO A 68 8.74 -19.49 19.96
N PRO A 69 9.21 -19.58 18.71
CA PRO A 69 8.39 -19.40 17.53
C PRO A 69 7.10 -20.23 17.59
N GLY A 70 5.99 -19.69 17.11
CA GLY A 70 4.69 -20.34 17.14
C GLY A 70 3.92 -20.21 18.46
N VAL A 71 4.52 -19.62 19.50
CA VAL A 71 3.91 -19.52 20.85
C VAL A 71 2.63 -18.68 20.85
N PHE A 72 2.51 -17.68 19.99
CA PHE A 72 1.31 -16.84 19.86
C PHE A 72 0.32 -17.41 18.81
N GLY A 73 0.68 -18.52 18.16
CA GLY A 73 -0.15 -19.19 17.15
C GLY A 73 0.06 -18.67 15.73
N GLU A 74 1.15 -17.93 15.51
CA GLU A 74 1.56 -17.49 14.16
C GLU A 74 2.05 -18.66 13.31
N ASN A 75 1.83 -18.57 11.98
CA ASN A 75 2.40 -19.48 10.99
C ASN A 75 3.79 -19.02 10.56
N LEU A 76 3.95 -17.73 10.28
CA LEU A 76 5.23 -17.17 9.88
C LEU A 76 5.63 -16.09 10.89
N LEU A 77 6.80 -16.29 11.50
CA LEU A 77 7.49 -15.27 12.28
C LEU A 77 8.48 -14.58 11.33
N ILE A 78 8.36 -13.26 11.16
CA ILE A 78 9.11 -12.52 10.15
C ILE A 78 9.75 -11.29 10.81
N GLU A 79 11.03 -11.04 10.54
CA GLU A 79 11.75 -9.83 10.95
C GLU A 79 11.71 -8.76 9.84
N GLY A 80 11.88 -7.49 10.21
CA GLY A 80 12.04 -6.37 9.29
C GLY A 80 10.73 -5.68 8.86
N PHE A 81 9.57 -6.10 9.39
CA PHE A 81 8.27 -5.48 9.08
C PHE A 81 7.44 -5.20 10.33
N ASP A 82 6.85 -4.01 10.39
CA ASP A 82 5.72 -3.72 11.28
C ASP A 82 4.42 -3.92 10.50
N PHE A 83 3.94 -5.17 10.42
CA PHE A 83 2.81 -5.57 9.58
C PHE A 83 1.54 -4.76 9.79
N LYS A 84 1.28 -4.25 10.97
CA LYS A 84 0.08 -3.44 11.26
C LYS A 84 0.14 -2.04 10.67
N SER A 85 1.32 -1.56 10.26
CA SER A 85 1.49 -0.27 9.59
C SER A 85 1.08 -0.30 8.12
N TYR A 86 0.90 -1.49 7.55
CA TYR A 86 0.50 -1.67 6.16
C TYR A 86 -1.02 -1.86 6.04
N PRO A 87 -1.66 -1.30 5.00
CA PRO A 87 -3.09 -1.51 4.76
C PRO A 87 -3.41 -2.96 4.42
N VAL A 88 -4.66 -3.35 4.60
CA VAL A 88 -5.22 -4.58 4.01
C VAL A 88 -5.02 -4.51 2.50
N SER A 89 -4.85 -5.66 1.85
CA SER A 89 -4.47 -5.83 0.44
C SER A 89 -2.97 -5.63 0.14
N THR A 90 -2.15 -5.21 1.10
CA THR A 90 -0.68 -5.21 0.94
C THR A 90 -0.18 -6.61 0.62
N ARG A 91 0.75 -6.72 -0.32
CA ARG A 91 1.28 -7.98 -0.82
C ARG A 91 2.73 -8.19 -0.42
N PHE A 92 3.05 -9.41 -0.02
CA PHE A 92 4.39 -9.85 0.32
C PHE A 92 4.75 -11.08 -0.50
N ARG A 93 5.97 -11.08 -1.06
CA ARG A 93 6.53 -12.23 -1.76
C ARG A 93 7.59 -12.92 -0.91
N ILE A 94 7.50 -14.25 -0.83
CA ILE A 94 8.48 -15.13 -0.18
C ILE A 94 8.82 -16.23 -1.18
N GLY A 95 9.95 -16.10 -1.89
CA GLY A 95 10.24 -16.98 -3.02
C GLY A 95 9.13 -16.96 -4.07
N GLU A 96 8.50 -18.12 -4.34
CA GLU A 96 7.34 -18.23 -5.25
C GLU A 96 6.01 -17.86 -4.60
N VAL A 97 5.94 -17.87 -3.26
CA VAL A 97 4.70 -17.60 -2.54
C VAL A 97 4.35 -16.12 -2.58
N LEU A 98 3.10 -15.83 -2.93
CA LEU A 98 2.52 -14.50 -2.87
C LEU A 98 1.40 -14.48 -1.84
N LEU A 99 1.58 -13.65 -0.81
CA LEU A 99 0.63 -13.43 0.27
C LEU A 99 0.02 -12.03 0.15
N GLU A 100 -1.27 -11.92 0.45
CA GLU A 100 -1.97 -10.64 0.54
C GLU A 100 -2.63 -10.49 1.91
N LEU A 101 -2.38 -9.38 2.62
CA LEU A 101 -2.98 -9.09 3.91
C LEU A 101 -4.50 -8.95 3.78
N THR A 102 -5.24 -9.68 4.62
CA THR A 102 -6.70 -9.64 4.63
C THR A 102 -7.28 -9.10 5.93
N GLN A 103 -6.50 -9.14 7.01
CA GLN A 103 -6.97 -8.70 8.32
C GLN A 103 -5.81 -8.30 9.23
N ILE A 104 -5.95 -7.18 9.94
CA ILE A 104 -5.06 -6.72 11.00
C ILE A 104 -5.72 -7.03 12.35
N GLY A 105 -5.00 -7.73 13.21
CA GLY A 105 -5.52 -8.15 14.51
C GLY A 105 -6.67 -9.15 14.44
N LYS A 106 -7.17 -9.54 15.59
CA LYS A 106 -8.36 -10.41 15.71
C LYS A 106 -9.07 -10.19 17.05
N SER A 107 -10.37 -10.40 17.08
CA SER A 107 -11.10 -10.59 18.34
C SER A 107 -10.74 -11.96 18.91
N CYS A 108 -10.35 -12.00 20.17
CA CYS A 108 -9.99 -13.24 20.86
C CYS A 108 -10.91 -13.49 22.05
N HIS A 109 -11.32 -14.75 22.24
CA HIS A 109 -12.06 -15.14 23.45
C HIS A 109 -11.07 -15.25 24.63
N THR A 110 -11.49 -14.80 25.80
CA THR A 110 -10.72 -14.95 27.04
C THR A 110 -10.48 -16.42 27.37
N GLY A 111 -9.21 -16.79 27.67
CA GLY A 111 -8.86 -18.09 28.22
C GLY A 111 -8.27 -19.11 27.25
N CYS A 112 -7.77 -18.70 26.06
CA CYS A 112 -7.05 -19.62 25.17
C CYS A 112 -5.74 -20.11 25.84
N GLU A 113 -5.23 -21.28 25.38
CA GLU A 113 -4.02 -21.90 25.89
C GLU A 113 -2.79 -20.96 25.79
N ILE A 114 -2.72 -20.20 24.71
CA ILE A 114 -1.65 -19.23 24.44
C ILE A 114 -1.59 -18.18 25.57
N ALA A 115 -2.72 -17.50 25.85
CA ALA A 115 -2.77 -16.49 26.90
C ALA A 115 -2.44 -17.06 28.30
N LYS A 116 -2.77 -18.33 28.54
CA LYS A 116 -2.41 -19.02 29.81
C LYS A 116 -0.91 -19.25 29.93
N LYS A 117 -0.22 -19.56 28.81
CA LYS A 117 1.24 -19.82 28.81
C LYS A 117 2.07 -18.55 28.85
N THR A 118 1.63 -17.51 28.17
CA THR A 118 2.40 -16.26 27.98
C THR A 118 1.96 -15.11 28.90
N GLY A 119 0.86 -15.32 29.67
CA GLY A 119 0.23 -14.28 30.49
C GLY A 119 -0.61 -13.30 29.66
N GLU A 120 -0.19 -12.97 28.44
CA GLU A 120 -0.87 -12.11 27.47
C GLU A 120 -0.61 -12.62 26.06
N CYS A 121 -1.55 -12.45 25.13
CA CYS A 121 -1.35 -12.78 23.72
C CYS A 121 -1.29 -11.52 22.87
N ILE A 122 -0.22 -11.34 22.08
CA ILE A 122 -0.05 -10.16 21.22
C ILE A 122 -0.75 -10.28 19.87
N MET A 123 -1.13 -11.49 19.41
CA MET A 123 -1.83 -11.71 18.13
C MET A 123 -3.08 -10.86 17.92
N PRO A 124 -3.90 -10.53 18.95
CA PRO A 124 -5.04 -9.64 18.77
C PRO A 124 -4.68 -8.23 18.30
N ARG A 125 -3.49 -7.75 18.65
CA ARG A 125 -3.03 -6.37 18.38
C ARG A 125 -1.96 -6.29 17.31
N GLU A 126 -1.03 -7.25 17.29
CA GLU A 126 0.18 -7.19 16.45
C GLU A 126 0.16 -8.22 15.32
N GLY A 127 -0.69 -9.26 15.43
CA GLY A 127 -0.80 -10.29 14.40
C GLY A 127 -1.62 -9.83 13.20
N VAL A 128 -1.23 -10.28 12.02
CA VAL A 128 -2.00 -10.07 10.79
C VAL A 128 -2.29 -11.40 10.13
N PHE A 129 -3.28 -11.39 9.24
CA PHE A 129 -3.68 -12.58 8.49
C PHE A 129 -3.63 -12.29 7.00
N ALA A 130 -3.20 -13.29 6.23
CA ALA A 130 -3.08 -13.21 4.79
C ALA A 130 -3.80 -14.35 4.09
N ARG A 131 -4.24 -14.10 2.87
CA ARG A 131 -4.61 -15.13 1.89
C ARG A 131 -3.43 -15.44 0.99
N VAL A 132 -3.44 -16.62 0.42
CA VAL A 132 -2.40 -17.09 -0.50
C VAL A 132 -2.87 -16.88 -1.93
N LEU A 133 -2.22 -15.96 -2.66
CA LEU A 133 -2.50 -15.72 -4.07
C LEU A 133 -1.72 -16.67 -4.98
N GLU A 134 -0.47 -16.99 -4.62
CA GLU A 134 0.38 -17.96 -5.30
C GLU A 134 1.03 -18.85 -4.25
N GLY A 135 0.99 -20.17 -4.47
CA GLY A 135 1.57 -21.16 -3.57
C GLY A 135 3.03 -21.46 -3.90
N GLY A 136 3.69 -22.18 -3.01
CA GLY A 136 5.10 -22.59 -3.13
C GLY A 136 5.64 -23.13 -1.82
N GLU A 137 6.95 -23.34 -1.73
CA GLU A 137 7.65 -23.69 -0.50
C GLU A 137 8.12 -22.43 0.24
N VAL A 138 8.09 -22.47 1.57
CA VAL A 138 8.64 -21.42 2.44
C VAL A 138 9.50 -22.07 3.52
N SER A 139 10.67 -21.53 3.73
CA SER A 139 11.66 -22.02 4.70
C SER A 139 12.16 -20.90 5.61
N ASP A 140 12.66 -21.28 6.76
CA ASP A 140 13.42 -20.39 7.62
C ASP A 140 14.58 -19.79 6.86
N GLY A 141 14.77 -18.50 6.97
CA GLY A 141 15.80 -17.77 6.26
C GLY A 141 15.39 -17.17 4.92
N ASP A 142 14.23 -17.52 4.38
CA ASP A 142 13.75 -16.97 3.12
C ASP A 142 13.56 -15.46 3.22
N ALA A 143 13.94 -14.77 2.13
CA ALA A 143 13.72 -13.32 2.02
C ALA A 143 12.23 -13.02 1.82
N VAL A 144 11.74 -12.04 2.55
CA VAL A 144 10.39 -11.48 2.40
C VAL A 144 10.50 -10.11 1.74
N VAL A 145 9.77 -9.92 0.66
CA VAL A 145 9.79 -8.67 -0.12
C VAL A 145 8.40 -8.06 -0.10
N LEU A 146 8.30 -6.81 0.34
CA LEU A 146 7.09 -6.01 0.19
C LEU A 146 6.90 -5.70 -1.29
N LEU A 147 5.75 -6.08 -1.85
CA LEU A 147 5.40 -5.75 -3.22
C LEU A 147 4.53 -4.50 -3.24
N PRO A 148 4.81 -3.57 -4.16
CA PRO A 148 3.91 -2.45 -4.41
C PRO A 148 2.54 -2.97 -4.84
N HIS A 149 1.49 -2.44 -4.22
CA HIS A 149 0.14 -2.86 -4.55
C HIS A 149 -0.35 -2.19 -5.84
N PHE A 150 -0.06 -0.90 -6.01
CA PHE A 150 -0.43 -0.12 -7.18
C PHE A 150 0.79 0.53 -7.83
N ARG A 151 0.70 0.72 -9.15
CA ARG A 151 1.70 1.43 -9.96
C ARG A 151 1.24 2.87 -10.17
N ALA A 152 2.13 3.82 -9.90
CA ALA A 152 1.86 5.25 -10.08
C ALA A 152 2.83 5.86 -11.08
N ALA A 153 2.38 6.92 -11.76
CA ALA A 153 3.27 7.83 -12.49
C ALA A 153 3.05 9.26 -12.00
N VAL A 154 4.07 10.08 -12.10
CA VAL A 154 4.07 11.48 -11.67
C VAL A 154 4.44 12.39 -12.82
N ILE A 155 3.62 13.42 -13.08
CA ILE A 155 3.92 14.49 -14.04
C ILE A 155 3.92 15.82 -13.31
N THR A 156 5.03 16.55 -13.37
CA THR A 156 5.10 17.96 -12.97
C THR A 156 4.98 18.85 -14.21
N ALA A 157 4.00 19.75 -14.23
CA ALA A 157 3.89 20.80 -15.24
C ALA A 157 4.46 22.10 -14.69
N SER A 158 5.56 22.58 -15.28
CA SER A 158 6.19 23.83 -14.89
C SER A 158 7.18 24.33 -15.93
N ASP A 159 6.83 25.40 -16.64
CA ASP A 159 7.74 26.09 -17.57
C ASP A 159 9.07 26.50 -16.92
N ARG A 160 9.02 27.03 -15.68
CA ARG A 160 10.22 27.53 -14.99
C ARG A 160 11.14 26.40 -14.53
N SER A 161 10.57 25.31 -14.02
CA SER A 161 11.38 24.17 -13.61
C SER A 161 11.92 23.42 -14.82
N PHE A 162 11.14 23.31 -15.89
CA PHE A 162 11.58 22.69 -17.14
C PHE A 162 12.77 23.42 -17.78
N ARG A 163 12.80 24.78 -17.70
CA ARG A 163 13.95 25.58 -18.17
C ARG A 163 15.11 25.65 -17.18
N GLY A 164 15.01 25.00 -16.01
CA GLY A 164 16.05 25.07 -14.97
C GLY A 164 16.11 26.37 -14.20
N GLU A 165 15.11 27.25 -14.34
CA GLU A 165 15.02 28.54 -13.63
C GLU A 165 14.58 28.38 -12.17
N ARG A 166 14.01 27.23 -11.84
CA ARG A 166 13.51 26.88 -10.51
C ARG A 166 13.63 25.37 -10.30
N GLU A 167 14.00 24.94 -9.11
CA GLU A 167 13.96 23.54 -8.73
C GLU A 167 12.50 23.01 -8.65
N ASP A 168 12.24 21.81 -9.16
CA ASP A 168 10.99 21.11 -8.91
C ASP A 168 11.01 20.46 -7.54
N LEU A 169 10.18 20.95 -6.64
CA LEU A 169 10.00 20.41 -5.29
C LEU A 169 8.67 19.66 -5.15
N SER A 170 7.75 19.82 -6.10
CA SER A 170 6.41 19.24 -6.01
C SER A 170 6.35 17.82 -6.57
N GLY A 171 6.95 17.55 -7.71
CA GLY A 171 7.06 16.19 -8.27
C GLY A 171 7.74 15.21 -7.31
N PRO A 172 8.97 15.49 -6.85
CA PRO A 172 9.63 14.66 -5.84
C PRO A 172 8.83 14.47 -4.55
N LYS A 173 8.06 15.49 -4.12
CA LYS A 173 7.19 15.35 -2.94
C LYS A 173 6.01 14.41 -3.20
N VAL A 174 5.40 14.43 -4.39
CA VAL A 174 4.38 13.44 -4.78
C VAL A 174 4.99 12.04 -4.73
N THR A 175 6.14 11.83 -5.39
CA THR A 175 6.85 10.55 -5.42
C THR A 175 7.16 10.03 -4.03
N GLU A 176 7.69 10.85 -3.13
CA GLU A 176 7.98 10.50 -1.74
C GLU A 176 6.73 9.96 -1.04
N LEU A 177 5.61 10.70 -1.13
CA LEU A 177 4.38 10.38 -0.40
C LEU A 177 3.69 9.13 -0.94
N VAL A 178 3.61 8.96 -2.26
CA VAL A 178 2.97 7.79 -2.86
C VAL A 178 3.81 6.54 -2.69
N THR A 179 5.15 6.65 -2.74
CA THR A 179 6.05 5.53 -2.43
C THR A 179 5.91 5.10 -0.96
N LYS A 180 5.83 6.07 -0.04
CA LYS A 180 5.59 5.78 1.39
C LYS A 180 4.23 5.11 1.62
N ALA A 181 3.24 5.39 0.79
CA ALA A 181 1.93 4.75 0.82
C ALA A 181 1.89 3.38 0.13
N GLY A 182 3.03 2.83 -0.34
CA GLY A 182 3.13 1.49 -0.92
C GLY A 182 2.91 1.42 -2.43
N TYR A 183 2.94 2.57 -3.14
CA TYR A 183 2.86 2.59 -4.61
C TYR A 183 4.25 2.45 -5.24
N GLU A 184 4.35 1.73 -6.35
CA GLU A 184 5.53 1.74 -7.22
C GLU A 184 5.44 2.93 -8.17
N VAL A 185 6.35 3.89 -8.05
CA VAL A 185 6.45 4.99 -9.02
C VAL A 185 7.28 4.53 -10.21
N ILE A 186 6.59 4.28 -11.33
CA ILE A 186 7.20 3.72 -12.56
C ILE A 186 7.70 4.79 -13.52
N SER A 187 7.24 6.04 -13.36
CA SER A 187 7.64 7.16 -14.21
C SER A 187 7.52 8.48 -13.47
N GLU A 188 8.54 9.33 -13.60
CA GLU A 188 8.52 10.71 -13.17
C GLU A 188 8.90 11.60 -14.35
N GLN A 189 8.07 12.60 -14.66
CA GLN A 189 8.27 13.50 -15.79
C GLN A 189 8.11 14.95 -15.37
N LEU A 190 9.03 15.79 -15.79
CA LEU A 190 8.94 17.25 -15.68
C LEU A 190 8.74 17.82 -17.09
N LEU A 191 7.60 18.45 -17.32
CA LEU A 191 7.18 18.94 -18.63
C LEU A 191 6.87 20.45 -18.58
N PRO A 192 6.96 21.16 -19.73
CA PRO A 192 6.49 22.53 -19.82
C PRO A 192 4.96 22.60 -19.70
N ASP A 193 4.43 23.79 -19.41
CA ASP A 193 3.00 24.07 -19.38
C ASP A 193 2.45 24.20 -20.82
N ASP A 194 2.48 23.12 -21.58
CA ASP A 194 1.98 22.99 -22.94
C ASP A 194 0.87 21.96 -23.02
N GLU A 195 -0.34 22.35 -23.42
CA GLU A 195 -1.53 21.49 -23.41
C GLU A 195 -1.36 20.23 -24.25
N GLU A 196 -0.82 20.38 -25.48
CA GLU A 196 -0.66 19.23 -26.40
C GLU A 196 0.36 18.25 -25.88
N GLY A 197 1.53 18.75 -25.44
CA GLY A 197 2.61 17.90 -24.89
C GLY A 197 2.17 17.19 -23.61
N LEU A 198 1.44 17.87 -22.72
CA LEU A 198 0.88 17.27 -21.50
C LEU A 198 -0.17 16.20 -21.83
N ALA A 199 -1.07 16.45 -22.81
CA ALA A 199 -2.07 15.48 -23.23
C ALA A 199 -1.42 14.26 -23.91
N GLU A 200 -0.37 14.45 -24.71
CA GLU A 200 0.37 13.35 -25.33
C GLU A 200 1.09 12.49 -24.29
N ALA A 201 1.77 13.09 -23.31
CA ALA A 201 2.43 12.38 -22.23
C ALA A 201 1.43 11.56 -21.37
N LEU A 202 0.29 12.16 -21.02
CA LEU A 202 -0.78 11.45 -20.32
C LEU A 202 -1.32 10.26 -21.11
N ARG A 203 -1.58 10.46 -22.41
CA ARG A 203 -2.07 9.40 -23.29
C ARG A 203 -1.09 8.26 -23.39
N LYS A 204 0.19 8.58 -23.63
CA LYS A 204 1.25 7.58 -23.73
C LYS A 204 1.40 6.76 -22.46
N LEU A 205 1.44 7.39 -21.29
CA LEU A 205 1.50 6.70 -20.01
C LEU A 205 0.30 5.76 -19.81
N CYS A 206 -0.92 6.21 -20.11
CA CYS A 206 -2.11 5.38 -19.97
C CYS A 206 -2.14 4.18 -20.93
N ASP A 207 -1.71 4.38 -22.18
CA ASP A 207 -1.87 3.41 -23.26
C ASP A 207 -0.69 2.42 -23.34
N GLU A 208 0.53 2.83 -22.98
CA GLU A 208 1.74 2.01 -23.07
C GLU A 208 2.16 1.43 -21.72
N ASP A 209 2.32 2.27 -20.70
CA ASP A 209 2.81 1.87 -19.38
C ASP A 209 1.68 1.42 -18.44
N ALA A 210 0.47 1.91 -18.67
CA ALA A 210 -0.77 1.60 -17.97
C ALA A 210 -0.60 1.55 -16.42
N PRO A 211 -0.13 2.64 -15.77
CA PRO A 211 -0.15 2.71 -14.32
C PRO A 211 -1.59 2.70 -13.80
N ASP A 212 -1.79 2.34 -12.55
CA ASP A 212 -3.12 2.40 -11.93
C ASP A 212 -3.57 3.84 -11.70
N VAL A 213 -2.60 4.72 -11.38
CA VAL A 213 -2.86 6.13 -11.15
C VAL A 213 -1.74 7.01 -11.70
N ILE A 214 -2.10 8.14 -12.30
CA ILE A 214 -1.20 9.23 -12.65
C ILE A 214 -1.54 10.42 -11.75
N PHE A 215 -0.58 10.86 -10.96
CA PHE A 215 -0.66 12.13 -10.24
C PHE A 215 0.03 13.21 -11.05
N THR A 216 -0.70 14.28 -11.33
CA THR A 216 -0.08 15.46 -11.92
C THR A 216 0.01 16.58 -10.90
N THR A 217 1.04 17.41 -10.95
CA THR A 217 1.19 18.59 -10.08
C THR A 217 1.60 19.82 -10.90
N GLY A 218 1.02 20.97 -10.56
CA GLY A 218 1.22 22.21 -11.31
C GLY A 218 0.19 22.44 -12.43
N GLY A 219 0.17 23.64 -13.00
CA GLY A 219 -0.69 24.04 -14.12
C GLY A 219 -2.20 23.98 -13.85
N THR A 220 -2.66 24.09 -12.59
CA THR A 220 -4.08 23.94 -12.22
C THR A 220 -4.76 25.24 -11.77
N GLY A 221 -4.11 26.39 -11.86
CA GLY A 221 -4.62 27.68 -11.42
C GLY A 221 -5.27 28.49 -12.54
N PHE A 222 -5.21 29.84 -12.41
CA PHE A 222 -5.84 30.80 -13.33
C PHE A 222 -4.85 31.47 -14.29
N SER A 223 -3.57 31.09 -14.24
CA SER A 223 -2.61 31.61 -15.22
C SER A 223 -3.01 31.20 -16.64
N PRO A 224 -2.84 32.06 -17.65
CA PRO A 224 -3.03 31.68 -19.05
C PRO A 224 -2.14 30.50 -19.50
N ARG A 225 -1.12 30.15 -18.72
CA ARG A 225 -0.21 29.04 -18.96
C ARG A 225 -0.63 27.77 -18.21
N ASP A 226 -1.65 27.83 -17.36
CA ASP A 226 -2.12 26.66 -16.60
C ASP A 226 -3.05 25.83 -17.49
N HIS A 227 -2.53 24.76 -18.09
CA HIS A 227 -3.25 23.91 -19.06
C HIS A 227 -3.46 22.46 -18.60
N MET A 228 -3.03 22.08 -17.39
CA MET A 228 -3.15 20.69 -16.93
C MET A 228 -4.60 20.17 -16.92
N PRO A 229 -5.62 20.95 -16.47
CA PRO A 229 -7.00 20.46 -16.50
C PRO A 229 -7.53 20.23 -17.92
N GLU A 230 -7.15 21.06 -18.88
CA GLU A 230 -7.53 20.93 -20.28
C GLU A 230 -6.87 19.70 -20.91
N ALA A 231 -5.56 19.51 -20.70
CA ALA A 231 -4.82 18.34 -21.15
C ALA A 231 -5.41 17.06 -20.59
N THR A 232 -5.75 17.05 -19.28
CA THR A 232 -6.35 15.89 -18.61
C THR A 232 -7.75 15.57 -19.16
N LYS A 233 -8.60 16.57 -19.37
CA LYS A 233 -9.93 16.38 -19.97
C LYS A 233 -9.85 15.83 -21.39
N ARG A 234 -8.86 16.25 -22.17
CA ARG A 234 -8.67 15.86 -23.56
C ARG A 234 -8.38 14.36 -23.73
N VAL A 235 -7.80 13.72 -22.72
CA VAL A 235 -7.51 12.28 -22.74
C VAL A 235 -8.54 11.45 -21.99
N ALA A 236 -9.51 12.09 -21.36
CA ALA A 236 -10.52 11.44 -20.54
C ALA A 236 -11.48 10.56 -21.36
N GLU A 237 -11.78 9.38 -20.85
CA GLU A 237 -12.89 8.54 -21.29
C GLU A 237 -14.08 8.65 -20.33
N ARG A 238 -13.81 8.85 -19.04
CA ARG A 238 -14.81 9.03 -17.98
C ARG A 238 -14.34 10.09 -17.00
N GLU A 239 -15.23 10.94 -16.54
CA GLU A 239 -14.94 11.91 -15.49
C GLU A 239 -15.14 11.29 -14.09
N VAL A 240 -14.31 11.72 -13.12
CA VAL A 240 -14.38 11.32 -11.70
C VAL A 240 -14.43 12.57 -10.83
N PRO A 241 -15.49 13.40 -10.93
CA PRO A 241 -15.51 14.72 -10.32
C PRO A 241 -15.39 14.69 -8.79
N GLY A 242 -15.86 13.62 -8.14
CA GLY A 242 -15.87 13.48 -6.69
C GLY A 242 -14.47 13.60 -6.05
N ILE A 243 -13.41 13.11 -6.69
CA ILE A 243 -12.05 13.23 -6.17
C ILE A 243 -11.60 14.70 -6.16
N ALA A 244 -11.76 15.40 -7.28
CA ALA A 244 -11.38 16.82 -7.37
C ALA A 244 -12.23 17.72 -6.46
N GLU A 245 -13.51 17.39 -6.27
CA GLU A 245 -14.40 18.07 -5.32
C GLU A 245 -13.97 17.83 -3.87
N ALA A 246 -13.66 16.61 -3.51
CA ALA A 246 -13.17 16.25 -2.17
C ALA A 246 -11.86 16.95 -1.83
N ILE A 247 -10.89 16.98 -2.76
CA ILE A 247 -9.63 17.71 -2.60
C ILE A 247 -9.90 19.21 -2.38
N ARG A 248 -10.74 19.85 -3.19
CA ARG A 248 -11.09 21.28 -3.01
C ARG A 248 -11.78 21.52 -1.68
N SER A 249 -12.76 20.70 -1.31
CA SER A 249 -13.48 20.81 -0.06
C SER A 249 -12.57 20.70 1.15
N HIS A 250 -11.69 19.69 1.17
CA HIS A 250 -10.69 19.52 2.22
C HIS A 250 -9.74 20.72 2.27
N SER A 251 -9.18 21.14 1.14
CA SER A 251 -8.23 22.24 1.06
C SER A 251 -8.85 23.60 1.46
N MET A 252 -10.16 23.79 1.28
CA MET A 252 -10.88 25.00 1.74
C MET A 252 -10.94 25.10 3.28
N THR A 253 -10.79 24.00 4.00
CA THR A 253 -10.66 24.05 5.48
C THR A 253 -9.32 24.64 5.92
N ILE A 254 -8.32 24.63 5.03
CA ILE A 254 -6.95 25.12 5.26
C ILE A 254 -6.77 26.53 4.68
N THR A 255 -7.26 26.75 3.44
CA THR A 255 -7.17 28.05 2.76
C THR A 255 -8.34 28.31 1.83
N PRO A 256 -8.98 29.51 1.89
CA PRO A 256 -10.05 29.88 0.96
C PRO A 256 -9.59 29.88 -0.51
N ARG A 257 -8.30 30.05 -0.78
CA ARG A 257 -7.74 30.06 -2.16
C ARG A 257 -7.92 28.74 -2.89
N ALA A 258 -8.19 27.64 -2.17
CA ALA A 258 -8.43 26.32 -2.77
C ALA A 258 -9.63 26.32 -3.75
N MET A 259 -10.61 27.23 -3.56
CA MET A 259 -11.72 27.40 -4.50
C MET A 259 -11.31 27.81 -5.92
N LEU A 260 -10.10 28.36 -6.08
CA LEU A 260 -9.56 28.79 -7.37
C LEU A 260 -8.88 27.62 -8.14
N SER A 261 -8.83 26.42 -7.58
CA SER A 261 -8.28 25.25 -8.26
C SER A 261 -9.24 24.76 -9.36
N ARG A 262 -8.73 24.68 -10.60
CA ARG A 262 -9.44 24.10 -11.74
C ARG A 262 -9.14 22.62 -11.94
N ALA A 263 -8.42 21.99 -10.97
CA ALA A 263 -8.04 20.59 -10.99
C ALA A 263 -9.23 19.67 -11.27
N VAL A 264 -8.98 18.63 -12.06
CA VAL A 264 -9.94 17.58 -12.42
C VAL A 264 -9.37 16.20 -12.11
N SER A 265 -10.23 15.19 -12.13
CA SER A 265 -9.83 13.80 -12.11
C SER A 265 -10.67 13.01 -13.10
N VAL A 266 -10.02 12.09 -13.82
CA VAL A 266 -10.60 11.35 -14.92
C VAL A 266 -10.05 9.92 -14.97
N ILE A 267 -10.72 9.05 -15.73
CA ILE A 267 -10.24 7.72 -16.07
C ILE A 267 -10.01 7.62 -17.57
N ARG A 268 -8.86 7.03 -17.96
CA ARG A 268 -8.58 6.56 -19.31
C ARG A 268 -8.15 5.09 -19.25
N GLY A 269 -8.88 4.22 -19.95
CA GLY A 269 -8.69 2.78 -19.85
C GLY A 269 -8.85 2.29 -18.41
N ARG A 270 -7.76 1.82 -17.82
CA ARG A 270 -7.68 1.36 -16.42
C ARG A 270 -6.85 2.30 -15.53
N THR A 271 -6.45 3.45 -16.05
CA THR A 271 -5.65 4.44 -15.32
C THR A 271 -6.52 5.58 -14.80
N LEU A 272 -6.43 5.85 -13.51
CA LEU A 272 -7.00 7.05 -12.89
C LEU A 272 -5.99 8.21 -13.00
N ILE A 273 -6.41 9.39 -13.45
CA ILE A 273 -5.58 10.59 -13.53
C ILE A 273 -6.12 11.62 -12.54
N ILE A 274 -5.26 12.15 -11.67
CA ILE A 274 -5.62 13.10 -10.63
C ILE A 274 -4.72 14.32 -10.71
N ASN A 275 -5.32 15.51 -10.88
CA ASN A 275 -4.58 16.74 -10.81
C ASN A 275 -4.44 17.24 -9.37
N LEU A 276 -3.21 17.51 -8.94
CA LEU A 276 -2.86 18.07 -7.64
C LEU A 276 -2.41 19.53 -7.77
N PRO A 277 -2.45 20.30 -6.68
CA PRO A 277 -1.92 21.67 -6.68
C PRO A 277 -0.40 21.67 -6.88
N GLY A 278 0.14 22.82 -7.35
CA GLY A 278 1.56 22.97 -7.70
C GLY A 278 2.51 23.29 -6.54
N SER A 279 2.06 23.38 -5.29
CA SER A 279 2.95 23.63 -4.16
C SER A 279 3.21 22.38 -3.34
N PRO A 280 4.46 22.10 -2.90
CA PRO A 280 4.78 20.91 -2.11
C PRO A 280 3.93 20.76 -0.85
N LYS A 281 3.65 21.88 -0.16
CA LYS A 281 2.77 21.88 1.02
C LYS A 281 1.35 21.41 0.68
N ALA A 282 0.74 21.99 -0.36
CA ALA A 282 -0.62 21.62 -0.76
C ALA A 282 -0.68 20.19 -1.33
N VAL A 283 0.36 19.72 -2.01
CA VAL A 283 0.52 18.32 -2.41
C VAL A 283 0.45 17.39 -1.20
N THR A 284 1.20 17.69 -0.14
CA THR A 284 1.20 16.90 1.10
C THR A 284 -0.20 16.83 1.71
N GLU A 285 -0.84 17.98 1.91
CA GLU A 285 -2.19 18.08 2.48
C GLU A 285 -3.23 17.30 1.66
N CYS A 286 -3.14 17.35 0.32
CA CYS A 286 -4.04 16.63 -0.57
C CYS A 286 -3.81 15.11 -0.55
N LEU A 287 -2.56 14.67 -0.60
CA LEU A 287 -2.24 13.24 -0.65
C LEU A 287 -2.47 12.53 0.69
N GLU A 288 -2.15 13.16 1.83
CA GLU A 288 -2.47 12.62 3.15
C GLU A 288 -3.97 12.40 3.34
N PHE A 289 -4.80 13.28 2.78
CA PHE A 289 -6.25 13.14 2.78
C PHE A 289 -6.75 12.05 1.81
N LEU A 290 -6.17 11.98 0.60
CA LEU A 290 -6.69 11.18 -0.50
C LEU A 290 -6.26 9.71 -0.46
N LEU A 291 -4.97 9.44 -0.21
CA LEU A 291 -4.36 8.12 -0.34
C LEU A 291 -5.08 7.02 0.47
N PRO A 292 -5.53 7.25 1.72
CA PRO A 292 -6.22 6.21 2.50
C PRO A 292 -7.50 5.65 1.86
N THR A 293 -8.15 6.44 0.98
CA THR A 293 -9.41 6.04 0.33
C THR A 293 -9.20 5.54 -1.10
N LEU A 294 -8.08 5.92 -1.72
CA LEU A 294 -7.87 5.73 -3.16
C LEU A 294 -7.74 4.27 -3.56
N GLU A 295 -7.13 3.44 -2.71
CA GLU A 295 -6.88 2.02 -2.98
C GLU A 295 -8.16 1.25 -3.30
N HIS A 296 -9.26 1.52 -2.58
CA HIS A 296 -10.55 0.88 -2.86
C HIS A 296 -11.03 1.18 -4.29
N GLY A 297 -10.97 2.44 -4.72
CA GLY A 297 -11.35 2.84 -6.07
C GLY A 297 -10.45 2.22 -7.15
N LEU A 298 -9.14 2.14 -6.91
CA LEU A 298 -8.18 1.52 -7.83
C LEU A 298 -8.40 -0.01 -7.91
N GLY A 299 -8.72 -0.67 -6.79
CA GLY A 299 -9.07 -2.10 -6.77
C GLY A 299 -10.32 -2.39 -7.62
N ILE A 300 -11.37 -1.55 -7.50
CA ILE A 300 -12.56 -1.65 -8.37
C ILE A 300 -12.19 -1.45 -9.85
N LEU A 301 -11.35 -0.46 -10.15
CA LEU A 301 -10.93 -0.16 -11.53
C LEU A 301 -10.12 -1.30 -12.15
N ARG A 302 -9.38 -2.06 -11.35
CA ARG A 302 -8.69 -3.30 -11.75
C ARG A 302 -9.64 -4.50 -11.88
N GLY A 303 -10.83 -4.46 -11.29
CA GLY A 303 -11.74 -5.60 -11.18
C GLY A 303 -11.36 -6.59 -10.07
N GLU A 304 -10.59 -6.14 -9.06
CA GLU A 304 -10.13 -6.97 -7.93
C GLU A 304 -11.11 -6.94 -6.73
N ALA A 305 -11.94 -5.90 -6.65
CA ALA A 305 -12.94 -5.73 -5.60
C ALA A 305 -14.34 -5.98 -6.15
N ASP A 306 -15.14 -6.75 -5.42
CA ASP A 306 -16.58 -6.78 -5.63
C ASP A 306 -17.16 -5.42 -5.23
N ALA A 307 -17.90 -4.80 -6.14
CA ALA A 307 -18.50 -3.49 -5.96
C ALA A 307 -19.59 -3.48 -4.87
#